data_0e71464e4df195be9ae378e364355313
#
_entry.id   0e71464e4df195be9ae378e364355313
#
_cell.length_a   1.000
_cell.length_b   1.000
_cell.length_c   1.000
_cell.angle_alpha   90.00
_cell.angle_beta   90.00
_cell.angle_gamma   90.00
#
_symmetry.space_group_name_H-M   'P 1'
#
loop_
_entity.id
_entity.type
_entity.pdbx_description
1 polymer ?
#
loop_
_entity_poly.entity_id
_entity_poly.type
_entity_poly.pdbx_seq_one_letter_code
_entity_poly.pdbx_strand_id
1 'polypeptide(L)'
;VNDPAVLVVGAGPAGLAAAHELAVAGVVPVVVVDREATAGGVPRHCVHTGFGLQDLHRSMTGPAYARHLAARAIGAGAVLRLSTTVAGVTPDGTATLVGPSGIEEVRPGVILLATGARERPRSARLVPGDRPAGVFTTGQLQQWVLADLPVGRRAVVVGAEHVAY
;
A
#
# COMPACT_ATOMS: atom_id res chain seq x y z
N VAL A 1 13.60 0.67 -18.34
CA VAL A 1 12.21 1.09 -18.67
C VAL A 1 12.28 2.54 -19.10
N ASN A 2 11.66 2.89 -20.24
CA ASN A 2 11.55 4.29 -20.64
C ASN A 2 10.85 5.09 -19.53
N ASP A 3 11.19 6.37 -19.40
CA ASP A 3 10.59 7.26 -18.42
C ASP A 3 9.06 7.22 -18.52
N PRO A 4 8.33 6.94 -17.42
CA PRO A 4 6.88 6.85 -17.47
C PRO A 4 6.24 8.23 -17.61
N ALA A 5 5.08 8.29 -18.26
CA ALA A 5 4.29 9.52 -18.25
C ALA A 5 3.85 9.88 -16.81
N VAL A 6 3.44 8.86 -16.06
CA VAL A 6 3.10 9.00 -14.63
C VAL A 6 3.71 7.86 -13.82
N LEU A 7 4.43 8.23 -12.75
CA LEU A 7 4.89 7.32 -11.72
C LEU A 7 3.96 7.43 -10.49
N VAL A 8 3.22 6.39 -10.19
CA VAL A 8 2.37 6.29 -9.00
C VAL A 8 3.15 5.57 -7.90
N VAL A 9 3.35 6.23 -6.77
CA VAL A 9 4.08 5.69 -5.62
C VAL A 9 3.09 5.15 -4.59
N GLY A 10 2.98 3.83 -4.53
CA GLY A 10 2.07 3.08 -3.67
C GLY A 10 0.95 2.39 -4.45
N ALA A 11 0.92 1.05 -4.36
CA ALA A 11 -0.11 0.19 -4.96
C ALA A 11 -1.25 -0.13 -3.98
N GLY A 12 -1.60 0.81 -3.11
CA GLY A 12 -2.82 0.77 -2.29
C GLY A 12 -4.06 1.16 -3.10
N PRO A 13 -5.25 1.17 -2.48
CA PRO A 13 -6.51 1.48 -3.18
C PRO A 13 -6.46 2.80 -3.97
N ALA A 14 -5.92 3.87 -3.37
CA ALA A 14 -5.83 5.18 -4.01
C ALA A 14 -4.92 5.15 -5.25
N GLY A 15 -3.72 4.54 -5.13
CA GLY A 15 -2.78 4.46 -6.25
C GLY A 15 -3.29 3.57 -7.39
N LEU A 16 -3.93 2.44 -7.06
CA LEU A 16 -4.50 1.54 -8.06
C LEU A 16 -5.69 2.17 -8.79
N ALA A 17 -6.56 2.90 -8.05
CA ALA A 17 -7.66 3.63 -8.66
C ALA A 17 -7.16 4.74 -9.58
N ALA A 18 -6.19 5.54 -9.12
CA ALA A 18 -5.58 6.58 -9.94
C ALA A 18 -4.92 6.01 -11.20
N ALA A 19 -4.17 4.91 -11.07
CA ALA A 19 -3.53 4.26 -12.20
C ALA A 19 -4.55 3.73 -13.23
N HIS A 20 -5.66 3.17 -12.76
CA HIS A 20 -6.76 2.74 -13.62
C HIS A 20 -7.34 3.93 -14.40
N GLU A 21 -7.74 4.99 -13.71
CA GLU A 21 -8.37 6.16 -14.35
C GLU A 21 -7.43 6.85 -15.34
N LEU A 22 -6.14 7.00 -14.99
CA LEU A 22 -5.14 7.56 -15.89
C LEU A 22 -4.96 6.72 -17.16
N ALA A 23 -4.87 5.40 -17.01
CA ALA A 23 -4.72 4.49 -18.15
C ALA A 23 -5.96 4.49 -19.04
N VAL A 24 -7.19 4.50 -18.47
CA VAL A 24 -8.45 4.63 -19.22
C VAL A 24 -8.52 5.96 -19.94
N ALA A 25 -7.99 7.04 -19.36
CA ALA A 25 -7.91 8.35 -20.01
C ALA A 25 -6.82 8.44 -21.11
N GLY A 26 -6.14 7.34 -21.42
CA GLY A 26 -5.13 7.27 -22.46
C GLY A 26 -3.74 7.79 -22.06
N VAL A 27 -3.50 8.03 -20.78
CA VAL A 27 -2.17 8.39 -20.28
C VAL A 27 -1.31 7.12 -20.23
N VAL A 28 -0.23 7.09 -21.02
CA VAL A 28 0.66 5.92 -21.11
C VAL A 28 2.11 6.35 -21.28
N PRO A 29 3.07 5.67 -20.65
CA PRO A 29 2.89 4.57 -19.69
C PRO A 29 2.57 5.09 -18.26
N VAL A 30 1.64 4.44 -17.59
CA VAL A 30 1.41 4.60 -16.15
C VAL A 30 2.12 3.47 -15.41
N VAL A 31 3.07 3.82 -14.56
CA VAL A 31 3.84 2.85 -13.76
C VAL A 31 3.50 3.04 -12.29
N VAL A 32 3.07 1.97 -11.63
CA VAL A 32 2.82 1.93 -10.19
C VAL A 32 3.95 1.18 -9.50
N VAL A 33 4.59 1.78 -8.52
CA VAL A 33 5.64 1.15 -7.72
C VAL A 33 5.15 0.93 -6.28
N ASP A 34 5.48 -0.23 -5.71
CA ASP A 34 5.23 -0.52 -4.30
C ASP A 34 6.36 -1.39 -3.73
N ARG A 35 6.76 -1.10 -2.50
CA ARG A 35 7.77 -1.88 -1.77
C ARG A 35 7.32 -3.30 -1.43
N GLU A 36 6.00 -3.51 -1.33
CA GLU A 36 5.42 -4.81 -1.03
C GLU A 36 5.46 -5.74 -2.25
N ALA A 37 5.53 -7.04 -2.00
CA ALA A 37 5.52 -8.06 -3.05
C ALA A 37 4.16 -8.26 -3.70
N THR A 38 3.10 -7.70 -3.11
CA THR A 38 1.72 -7.78 -3.62
C THR A 38 1.04 -6.43 -3.53
N ALA A 39 0.26 -6.09 -4.57
CA ALA A 39 -0.52 -4.86 -4.61
C ALA A 39 -1.78 -4.95 -3.73
N GLY A 40 -2.34 -3.79 -3.37
CA GLY A 40 -3.62 -3.66 -2.66
C GLY A 40 -3.56 -2.95 -1.32
N GLY A 41 -2.36 -2.67 -0.80
CA GLY A 41 -2.19 -1.90 0.45
C GLY A 41 -2.81 -2.56 1.69
N VAL A 42 -3.26 -1.74 2.65
CA VAL A 42 -3.82 -2.19 3.94
C VAL A 42 -5.00 -3.17 3.80
N PRO A 43 -5.95 -3.00 2.86
CA PRO A 43 -7.06 -3.95 2.70
C PRO A 43 -6.65 -5.42 2.58
N ARG A 44 -5.45 -5.72 2.07
CA ARG A 44 -4.94 -7.10 1.98
C ARG A 44 -4.94 -7.84 3.32
N HIS A 45 -4.83 -7.11 4.42
CA HIS A 45 -4.74 -7.65 5.78
C HIS A 45 -6.08 -7.60 6.53
N CYS A 46 -7.13 -7.07 5.90
CA CYS A 46 -8.45 -6.90 6.50
C CYS A 46 -9.40 -7.98 5.96
N VAL A 47 -9.50 -9.12 6.65
CA VAL A 47 -10.31 -10.26 6.19
C VAL A 47 -11.82 -10.08 6.36
N HIS A 48 -12.27 -9.05 7.10
CA HIS A 48 -13.68 -8.72 7.25
C HIS A 48 -14.27 -8.14 5.94
N THR A 49 -15.59 -8.12 5.84
CA THR A 49 -16.34 -7.53 4.73
C THR A 49 -16.57 -6.03 4.94
N GLY A 50 -17.13 -5.36 3.93
CA GLY A 50 -17.47 -3.94 3.92
C GLY A 50 -16.67 -3.12 2.91
N PHE A 51 -15.62 -3.68 2.34
CA PHE A 51 -14.86 -3.01 1.27
C PHE A 51 -15.66 -3.00 -0.04
N GLY A 52 -15.52 -1.92 -0.81
CA GLY A 52 -16.16 -1.77 -2.11
C GLY A 52 -17.62 -1.30 -2.06
N LEU A 53 -18.21 -1.06 -0.89
CA LEU A 53 -19.60 -0.63 -0.78
C LEU A 53 -19.84 0.75 -1.41
N GLN A 54 -18.91 1.68 -1.23
CA GLN A 54 -19.07 3.06 -1.72
C GLN A 54 -18.71 3.21 -3.20
N ASP A 55 -17.66 2.55 -3.65
CA ASP A 55 -17.06 2.73 -4.98
C ASP A 55 -17.48 1.65 -5.99
N LEU A 56 -17.78 0.44 -5.54
CA LEU A 56 -18.19 -0.68 -6.39
C LEU A 56 -19.64 -1.12 -6.16
N HIS A 57 -20.35 -0.50 -5.21
CA HIS A 57 -21.72 -0.88 -4.77
C HIS A 57 -21.84 -2.37 -4.43
N ARG A 58 -20.74 -2.95 -3.96
CA ARG A 58 -20.62 -4.38 -3.68
C ARG A 58 -19.77 -4.61 -2.42
N SER A 59 -20.30 -5.37 -1.46
CA SER A 59 -19.54 -5.75 -0.28
C SER A 59 -18.53 -6.86 -0.58
N MET A 60 -17.28 -6.64 -0.25
CA MET A 60 -16.16 -7.57 -0.46
C MET A 60 -15.32 -7.66 0.81
N THR A 61 -14.54 -8.75 0.95
CA THR A 61 -13.43 -8.78 1.92
C THR A 61 -12.30 -7.89 1.44
N GLY A 62 -11.48 -7.38 2.36
CA GLY A 62 -10.35 -6.54 2.00
C GLY A 62 -9.39 -7.18 0.99
N PRO A 63 -8.98 -8.46 1.14
CA PRO A 63 -8.16 -9.14 0.13
C PRO A 63 -8.84 -9.26 -1.24
N ALA A 64 -10.15 -9.50 -1.30
CA ALA A 64 -10.88 -9.55 -2.56
C ALA A 64 -10.95 -8.18 -3.24
N TYR A 65 -11.19 -7.13 -2.47
CA TYR A 65 -11.19 -5.75 -2.94
C TYR A 65 -9.81 -5.34 -3.48
N ALA A 66 -8.74 -5.64 -2.74
CA ALA A 66 -7.38 -5.36 -3.15
C ALA A 66 -7.04 -6.00 -4.50
N ARG A 67 -7.35 -7.31 -4.67
CA ARG A 67 -7.16 -8.02 -5.95
C ARG A 67 -7.98 -7.41 -7.07
N HIS A 68 -9.22 -7.02 -6.80
CA HIS A 68 -10.09 -6.40 -7.78
C HIS A 68 -9.52 -5.09 -8.32
N LEU A 69 -9.06 -4.20 -7.43
CA LEU A 69 -8.43 -2.93 -7.85
C LEU A 69 -7.14 -3.16 -8.65
N ALA A 70 -6.29 -4.08 -8.22
CA ALA A 70 -5.07 -4.42 -8.95
C ALA A 70 -5.40 -4.95 -10.36
N ALA A 71 -6.36 -5.87 -10.47
CA ALA A 71 -6.80 -6.40 -11.76
C ALA A 71 -7.36 -5.32 -12.69
N ARG A 72 -8.13 -4.37 -12.15
CA ARG A 72 -8.64 -3.22 -12.93
C ARG A 72 -7.52 -2.35 -13.48
N ALA A 73 -6.55 -1.99 -12.64
CA ALA A 73 -5.41 -1.16 -13.05
C ALA A 73 -4.58 -1.85 -14.15
N ILE A 74 -4.26 -3.14 -13.96
CA ILE A 74 -3.53 -3.95 -14.95
C ILE A 74 -4.36 -4.09 -16.24
N GLY A 75 -5.64 -4.40 -16.13
CA GLY A 75 -6.54 -4.54 -17.30
C GLY A 75 -6.70 -3.26 -18.11
N ALA A 76 -6.51 -2.09 -17.50
CA ALA A 76 -6.48 -0.80 -18.17
C ALA A 76 -5.12 -0.47 -18.81
N GLY A 77 -4.08 -1.27 -18.56
CA GLY A 77 -2.75 -1.08 -19.14
C GLY A 77 -1.71 -0.46 -18.20
N ALA A 78 -2.02 -0.26 -16.91
CA ALA A 78 -1.03 0.17 -15.93
C ALA A 78 -0.01 -0.95 -15.65
N VAL A 79 1.25 -0.56 -15.50
CA VAL A 79 2.36 -1.48 -15.19
C VAL A 79 2.64 -1.43 -13.69
N LEU A 80 2.53 -2.58 -13.02
CA LEU A 80 2.86 -2.70 -11.59
C LEU A 80 4.29 -3.21 -11.41
N ARG A 81 5.08 -2.45 -10.66
CA ARG A 81 6.44 -2.80 -10.24
C ARG A 81 6.44 -2.98 -8.72
N LEU A 82 6.19 -4.19 -8.31
CA LEU A 82 6.16 -4.60 -6.91
C LEU A 82 7.58 -4.90 -6.40
N SER A 83 7.75 -5.03 -5.08
CA SER A 83 9.05 -5.16 -4.42
C SER A 83 10.02 -4.03 -4.84
N THR A 84 9.48 -2.85 -5.14
CA THR A 84 10.24 -1.70 -5.64
C THR A 84 9.96 -0.48 -4.77
N THR A 85 11.01 0.10 -4.19
CA THR A 85 10.93 1.26 -3.31
C THR A 85 11.41 2.51 -4.05
N VAL A 86 10.69 3.61 -3.91
CA VAL A 86 11.20 4.94 -4.27
C VAL A 86 12.08 5.42 -3.10
N ALA A 87 13.38 5.40 -3.30
CA ALA A 87 14.36 5.79 -2.28
C ALA A 87 14.51 7.31 -2.15
N GLY A 88 14.26 8.04 -3.23
CA GLY A 88 14.33 9.50 -3.25
C GLY A 88 13.75 10.09 -4.53
N VAL A 89 13.45 11.38 -4.45
CA VAL A 89 13.06 12.20 -5.60
C VAL A 89 13.86 13.48 -5.50
N THR A 90 14.53 13.84 -6.58
CA THR A 90 15.31 15.07 -6.68
C THR A 90 14.43 16.25 -7.12
N PRO A 91 14.86 17.51 -6.90
CA PRO A 91 14.06 18.69 -7.28
C PRO A 91 13.74 18.80 -8.77
N ASP A 92 14.53 18.16 -9.64
CA ASP A 92 14.30 18.11 -11.08
C ASP A 92 13.31 16.99 -11.50
N GLY A 93 12.74 16.26 -10.52
CA GLY A 93 11.74 15.23 -10.74
C GLY A 93 12.29 13.83 -11.01
N THR A 94 13.61 13.63 -10.94
CA THR A 94 14.20 12.30 -11.07
C THR A 94 13.92 11.46 -9.84
N ALA A 95 13.37 10.26 -10.02
CA ALA A 95 13.08 9.32 -8.95
C ALA A 95 14.07 8.16 -8.96
N THR A 96 14.68 7.87 -7.81
CA THR A 96 15.54 6.71 -7.61
C THR A 96 14.70 5.53 -7.13
N LEU A 97 14.66 4.46 -7.91
CA LEU A 97 13.96 3.22 -7.61
C LEU A 97 14.95 2.14 -7.20
N VAL A 98 14.61 1.40 -6.14
CA VAL A 98 15.38 0.25 -5.64
C VAL A 98 14.48 -0.97 -5.66
N GLY A 99 14.81 -1.97 -6.45
CA GLY A 99 14.01 -3.16 -6.64
C GLY A 99 14.84 -4.42 -6.91
N PRO A 100 14.20 -5.53 -7.27
CA PRO A 100 14.89 -6.80 -7.51
C PRO A 100 15.95 -6.75 -8.63
N SER A 101 15.79 -5.84 -9.59
CA SER A 101 16.74 -5.62 -10.69
C SER A 101 17.89 -4.66 -10.32
N GLY A 102 17.93 -4.15 -9.09
CA GLY A 102 18.94 -3.20 -8.62
C GLY A 102 18.41 -1.80 -8.44
N ILE A 103 19.30 -0.82 -8.58
CA ILE A 103 19.00 0.61 -8.48
C ILE A 103 18.87 1.18 -9.90
N GLU A 104 17.83 1.94 -10.13
CA GLU A 104 17.65 2.68 -11.38
C GLU A 104 17.10 4.08 -11.11
N GLU A 105 17.35 4.99 -12.04
CA GLU A 105 16.77 6.32 -12.04
C GLU A 105 15.75 6.41 -13.18
N VAL A 106 14.61 7.02 -12.90
CA VAL A 106 13.57 7.32 -13.90
C VAL A 106 13.17 8.78 -13.78
N ARG A 107 12.79 9.39 -14.89
CA ARG A 107 12.35 10.77 -14.95
C ARG A 107 10.90 10.87 -15.45
N PRO A 108 9.91 10.58 -14.58
CA PRO A 108 8.51 10.62 -14.98
C PRO A 108 8.04 12.03 -15.29
N GLY A 109 7.05 12.16 -16.18
CA GLY A 109 6.39 13.43 -16.42
C GLY A 109 5.65 13.96 -15.18
N VAL A 110 5.06 13.06 -14.39
CA VAL A 110 4.37 13.35 -13.13
C VAL A 110 4.65 12.27 -12.09
N ILE A 111 4.84 12.66 -10.84
CA ILE A 111 4.87 11.73 -9.70
C ILE A 111 3.61 11.93 -8.87
N LEU A 112 2.83 10.85 -8.70
CA LEU A 112 1.65 10.80 -7.85
C LEU A 112 1.97 10.03 -6.57
N LEU A 113 1.89 10.69 -5.41
CA LEU A 113 2.15 10.06 -4.12
C LEU A 113 0.85 9.48 -3.55
N ALA A 114 0.77 8.14 -3.47
CA ALA A 114 -0.34 7.37 -2.89
C ALA A 114 0.17 6.42 -1.80
N THR A 115 1.11 6.90 -0.98
CA THR A 115 1.86 6.12 0.00
C THR A 115 1.06 5.65 1.21
N GLY A 116 -0.18 6.12 1.33
CA GLY A 116 -1.07 5.78 2.43
C GLY A 116 -0.66 6.43 3.76
N ALA A 117 -1.19 5.87 4.85
CA ALA A 117 -0.88 6.27 6.21
C ALA A 117 -0.12 5.18 6.95
N ARG A 118 0.72 5.58 7.88
CA ARG A 118 1.40 4.67 8.79
C ARG A 118 0.95 4.95 10.22
N GLU A 119 0.62 3.89 10.91
CA GLU A 119 0.30 3.95 12.33
C GLU A 119 1.49 4.47 13.15
N ARG A 120 1.22 5.38 14.07
CA ARG A 120 2.27 5.89 14.97
C ARG A 120 2.76 4.78 15.89
N PRO A 121 4.06 4.49 15.93
CA PRO A 121 4.60 3.50 16.85
C PRO A 121 4.50 3.99 18.29
N ARG A 122 4.67 3.08 19.25
CA ARG A 122 4.60 3.36 20.69
C ARG A 122 5.44 4.59 21.11
N SER A 123 6.65 4.71 20.59
CA SER A 123 7.55 5.83 20.90
C SER A 123 6.97 7.18 20.46
N ALA A 124 6.35 7.23 19.29
CA ALA A 124 5.72 8.46 18.78
C ALA A 124 4.38 8.79 19.49
N ARG A 125 3.81 7.81 20.21
CA ARG A 125 2.63 7.98 21.09
C ARG A 125 3.01 8.32 22.53
N LEU A 126 4.29 8.45 22.82
CA LEU A 126 4.85 8.76 24.15
C LEU A 126 4.41 7.74 25.24
N VAL A 127 4.22 6.49 24.86
CA VAL A 127 3.91 5.42 25.82
C VAL A 127 5.21 4.91 26.44
N PRO A 128 5.48 5.20 27.73
CA PRO A 128 6.74 4.84 28.40
C PRO A 128 6.83 3.35 28.72
N GLY A 129 7.99 2.95 29.24
CA GLY A 129 8.27 1.60 29.70
C GLY A 129 9.01 0.72 28.70
N ASP A 130 9.26 -0.51 29.05
CA ASP A 130 9.94 -1.50 28.22
C ASP A 130 9.09 -1.91 27.03
N ARG A 131 9.75 -2.40 25.99
CA ARG A 131 9.09 -2.98 24.83
C ARG A 131 9.35 -4.49 24.79
N PRO A 132 8.62 -5.28 25.57
CA PRO A 132 8.72 -6.72 25.50
C PRO A 132 8.21 -7.26 24.16
N ALA A 133 8.49 -8.52 23.87
CA ALA A 133 7.87 -9.22 22.76
C ALA A 133 6.34 -9.17 22.90
N GLY A 134 5.63 -8.99 21.80
CA GLY A 134 4.16 -8.90 21.80
C GLY A 134 3.60 -7.47 21.91
N VAL A 135 4.44 -6.43 21.80
CA VAL A 135 3.97 -5.04 21.64
C VAL A 135 3.86 -4.72 20.16
N PHE A 136 2.66 -4.69 19.65
CA PHE A 136 2.36 -4.48 18.22
C PHE A 136 1.63 -3.16 17.96
N THR A 137 1.77 -2.62 16.77
CA THR A 137 0.75 -1.74 16.18
C THR A 137 -0.38 -2.60 15.62
N THR A 138 -1.58 -2.03 15.43
CA THR A 138 -2.71 -2.78 14.88
C THR A 138 -2.40 -3.35 13.50
N GLY A 139 -1.81 -2.55 12.63
CA GLY A 139 -1.43 -3.02 11.29
C GLY A 139 -0.41 -4.15 11.31
N GLN A 140 0.54 -4.15 12.25
CA GLN A 140 1.47 -5.26 12.43
C GLN A 140 0.76 -6.51 12.93
N LEU A 141 -0.16 -6.36 13.89
CA LEU A 141 -0.94 -7.47 14.42
C LEU A 141 -1.79 -8.13 13.32
N GLN A 142 -2.47 -7.33 12.49
CA GLN A 142 -3.25 -7.84 11.36
C GLN A 142 -2.39 -8.67 10.39
N GLN A 143 -1.19 -8.21 10.07
CA GLN A 143 -0.27 -8.95 9.22
C GLN A 143 0.17 -10.28 9.85
N TRP A 144 0.45 -10.29 11.15
CA TRP A 144 0.86 -11.49 11.87
C TRP A 144 -0.26 -12.51 11.98
N VAL A 145 -1.48 -12.08 12.27
CA VAL A 145 -2.67 -12.95 12.29
C VAL A 145 -2.90 -13.56 10.90
N LEU A 146 -2.79 -12.78 9.83
CA LEU A 146 -2.95 -13.28 8.47
C LEU A 146 -1.87 -14.29 8.07
N ALA A 147 -0.66 -14.14 8.61
CA ALA A 147 0.47 -15.05 8.39
C ALA A 147 0.47 -16.25 9.35
N ASP A 148 -0.59 -16.42 10.15
CA ASP A 148 -0.72 -17.48 11.17
C ASP A 148 0.46 -17.50 12.16
N LEU A 149 0.99 -16.32 12.50
CA LEU A 149 2.06 -16.18 13.47
C LEU A 149 1.50 -16.07 14.90
N PRO A 150 2.22 -16.55 15.92
CA PRO A 150 1.73 -16.53 17.29
C PRO A 150 1.69 -15.10 17.83
N VAL A 151 0.49 -14.65 18.21
CA VAL A 151 0.24 -13.28 18.73
C VAL A 151 -0.15 -13.24 20.21
N GLY A 152 -0.16 -14.40 20.89
CA GLY A 152 -0.58 -14.52 22.27
C GLY A 152 -2.08 -14.80 22.41
N ARG A 153 -2.54 -15.00 23.68
CA ARG A 153 -3.93 -15.39 23.99
C ARG A 153 -4.68 -14.34 24.79
N ARG A 154 -4.00 -13.36 25.35
CA ARG A 154 -4.58 -12.28 26.15
C ARG A 154 -4.04 -10.97 25.61
N ALA A 155 -4.93 -10.11 25.13
CA ALA A 155 -4.56 -8.81 24.57
C ALA A 155 -4.91 -7.68 25.54
N VAL A 156 -4.06 -6.66 25.55
CA VAL A 156 -4.38 -5.35 26.12
C VAL A 156 -4.35 -4.36 24.97
N VAL A 157 -5.48 -3.70 24.72
CA VAL A 157 -5.62 -2.72 23.65
C VAL A 157 -5.50 -1.32 24.23
N VAL A 158 -4.60 -0.52 23.68
CA VAL A 158 -4.40 0.88 24.07
C VAL A 158 -4.90 1.78 22.95
N GLY A 159 -6.08 2.32 23.12
CA GLY A 159 -6.80 3.16 22.15
C GLY A 159 -8.26 2.77 22.04
N ALA A 160 -9.06 3.65 21.44
CA ALA A 160 -10.52 3.47 21.29
C ALA A 160 -10.98 3.82 19.87
N GLU A 161 -10.10 3.74 18.89
CA GLU A 161 -10.45 3.94 17.48
C GLU A 161 -11.10 2.67 16.90
N HIS A 162 -11.85 2.79 15.80
CA HIS A 162 -12.54 1.65 15.17
C HIS A 162 -11.66 0.44 14.90
N VAL A 163 -10.39 0.67 14.62
CA VAL A 163 -9.40 -0.39 14.35
C VAL A 163 -8.99 -1.17 15.61
N ALA A 164 -9.41 -0.73 16.80
CA ALA A 164 -9.11 -1.37 18.07
C ALA A 164 -10.11 -2.49 18.43
N TYR A 165 -11.19 -2.66 17.70
CA TYR A 165 -12.28 -3.61 17.94
C TYR A 165 -12.26 -4.81 17.00
#